data_750455e913ec8ed224584e3201954e18
#
_entry.id   750455e913ec8ed224584e3201954e18
#
_cell.length_a   1.000
_cell.length_b   1.000
_cell.length_c   1.000
_cell.angle_alpha   90.00
_cell.angle_beta   90.00
_cell.angle_gamma   90.00
#
_symmetry.space_group_name_H-M   'P 1'
#
loop_
_entity.id
_entity.type
_entity.pdbx_description
1 polymer ?
#
loop_
_entity_poly.entity_id
_entity_poly.type
_entity_poly.pdbx_seq_one_letter_code
_entity_poly.pdbx_strand_id
1 'polypeptide(L)'
;MTAAILDVHDGWAELILNRPERKNAIEGALAEAMREALGRLAQDDAVRAVVLRGAGGAFCSGLDLKAFGEEPAPAWKAGFPALWDEVHTRLLGSRKVWVVALERYAINGGAALALAGDLLVCGTGAFLQVGEIAIGMAAPRNAAWLALRHSEAVAARVCLMGDRLPAAELLRLGIATEVVEDEAVVARACAIARSIAAFPAGSVQAIKSGMRAATLQMPPDQWMKACAQADPLGRQGAIANLPARGQ
;
A
#
# COMPACT_ATOMS: atom_id res chain seq x y z
N MET A 1 21.17 5.85 3.32
CA MET A 1 20.44 5.35 2.12
C MET A 1 19.05 5.92 2.16
N THR A 2 18.45 6.29 1.03
CA THR A 2 17.05 6.74 0.95
C THR A 2 16.11 5.60 1.28
N ALA A 3 15.11 5.84 2.13
CA ALA A 3 14.19 4.81 2.60
C ALA A 3 13.19 4.34 1.51
N ALA A 4 12.96 5.15 0.46
CA ALA A 4 12.30 4.74 -0.77
C ALA A 4 13.10 5.23 -1.98
N ILE A 5 13.09 4.46 -3.06
CA ILE A 5 13.76 4.79 -4.32
C ILE A 5 12.70 4.94 -5.40
N LEU A 6 12.77 6.04 -6.17
CA LEU A 6 12.00 6.23 -7.38
C LEU A 6 12.92 6.05 -8.57
N ASP A 7 12.76 4.97 -9.32
CA ASP A 7 13.47 4.68 -10.55
C ASP A 7 12.55 4.89 -11.75
N VAL A 8 12.91 5.82 -12.64
CA VAL A 8 12.06 6.25 -13.76
C VAL A 8 12.60 5.70 -15.07
N HIS A 9 11.73 5.05 -15.82
CA HIS A 9 11.98 4.46 -17.12
C HIS A 9 11.14 5.16 -18.20
N ASP A 10 11.27 4.73 -19.45
CA ASP A 10 10.45 5.28 -20.53
C ASP A 10 8.96 4.89 -20.37
N GLY A 11 8.15 5.87 -19.97
CA GLY A 11 6.71 5.76 -19.80
C GLY A 11 6.24 5.07 -18.51
N TRP A 12 7.13 4.52 -17.68
CA TRP A 12 6.79 3.87 -16.41
C TRP A 12 7.86 4.10 -15.34
N ALA A 13 7.57 3.74 -14.09
CA ALA A 13 8.54 3.88 -12.99
C ALA A 13 8.42 2.73 -11.98
N GLU A 14 9.45 2.56 -11.15
CA GLU A 14 9.40 1.75 -9.94
C GLU A 14 9.46 2.65 -8.71
N LEU A 15 8.56 2.44 -7.76
CA LEU A 15 8.65 2.98 -6.40
C LEU A 15 9.00 1.83 -5.48
N ILE A 16 10.22 1.85 -4.94
CA ILE A 16 10.82 0.73 -4.20
C ILE A 16 10.90 1.12 -2.72
N LEU A 17 10.23 0.36 -1.85
CA LEU A 17 10.40 0.46 -0.40
C LEU A 17 11.80 -0.08 -0.07
N ASN A 18 12.71 0.76 0.44
CA ASN A 18 14.14 0.44 0.50
C ASN A 18 14.68 0.43 1.94
N ARG A 19 14.10 -0.44 2.76
CA ARG A 19 14.57 -0.76 4.12
C ARG A 19 14.61 -2.29 4.31
N PRO A 20 15.34 -3.06 3.45
CA PRO A 20 15.31 -4.52 3.47
C PRO A 20 15.78 -5.11 4.82
N GLU A 21 16.75 -4.47 5.50
CA GLU A 21 17.24 -4.83 6.83
C GLU A 21 16.15 -4.72 7.92
N ARG A 22 15.12 -3.94 7.69
CA ARG A 22 13.93 -3.77 8.53
C ARG A 22 12.67 -4.36 7.88
N LYS A 23 12.83 -5.27 6.88
CA LYS A 23 11.70 -5.90 6.17
C LYS A 23 10.75 -4.88 5.54
N ASN A 24 11.31 -3.76 5.08
CA ASN A 24 10.59 -2.60 4.52
C ASN A 24 9.48 -2.07 5.46
N ALA A 25 9.71 -2.16 6.78
CA ALA A 25 8.79 -1.65 7.80
C ALA A 25 8.65 -0.13 7.70
N ILE A 26 7.43 0.35 7.93
CA ILE A 26 7.03 1.74 7.74
C ILE A 26 7.36 2.55 8.99
N GLU A 27 8.08 3.65 8.81
CA GLU A 27 8.35 4.68 9.80
C GLU A 27 8.44 6.06 9.11
N GLY A 28 8.81 7.11 9.84
CA GLY A 28 8.78 8.49 9.34
C GLY A 28 9.56 8.71 8.05
N ALA A 29 10.80 8.21 7.97
CA ALA A 29 11.65 8.44 6.80
C ALA A 29 11.12 7.70 5.54
N LEU A 30 10.54 6.50 5.70
CA LEU A 30 9.91 5.79 4.58
C LEU A 30 8.66 6.53 4.10
N ALA A 31 7.80 6.95 5.02
CA ALA A 31 6.58 7.68 4.66
C ALA A 31 6.91 9.02 3.97
N GLU A 32 7.91 9.75 4.45
CA GLU A 32 8.36 11.00 3.84
C GLU A 32 8.93 10.79 2.44
N ALA A 33 9.83 9.80 2.26
CA ALA A 33 10.40 9.46 0.96
C ALA A 33 9.31 9.03 -0.05
N MET A 34 8.30 8.28 0.41
CA MET A 34 7.13 7.96 -0.43
C MET A 34 6.35 9.20 -0.82
N ARG A 35 6.05 10.11 0.14
CA ARG A 35 5.35 11.37 -0.13
C ARG A 35 6.06 12.20 -1.21
N GLU A 36 7.38 12.33 -1.10
CA GLU A 36 8.20 13.03 -2.09
C GLU A 36 8.16 12.36 -3.46
N ALA A 37 8.34 11.03 -3.51
CA ALA A 37 8.27 10.26 -4.75
C ALA A 37 6.89 10.39 -5.44
N LEU A 38 5.82 10.31 -4.67
CA LEU A 38 4.45 10.51 -5.15
C LEU A 38 4.23 11.94 -5.67
N GLY A 39 4.84 12.94 -5.02
CA GLY A 39 4.83 14.33 -5.48
C GLY A 39 5.51 14.49 -6.84
N ARG A 40 6.69 13.89 -7.03
CA ARG A 40 7.40 13.89 -8.31
C ARG A 40 6.60 13.18 -9.41
N LEU A 41 6.08 12.00 -9.12
CA LEU A 41 5.23 11.26 -10.06
C LEU A 41 3.99 12.03 -10.48
N ALA A 42 3.38 12.81 -9.59
CA ALA A 42 2.20 13.62 -9.91
C ALA A 42 2.49 14.71 -10.95
N GLN A 43 3.75 15.18 -11.04
CA GLN A 43 4.19 16.21 -11.99
C GLN A 43 4.76 15.64 -13.31
N ASP A 44 4.97 14.33 -13.38
CA ASP A 44 5.56 13.69 -14.56
C ASP A 44 4.47 12.97 -15.38
N ASP A 45 3.90 13.68 -16.35
CA ASP A 45 2.86 13.13 -17.23
C ASP A 45 3.38 12.07 -18.22
N ALA A 46 4.69 11.94 -18.41
CA ALA A 46 5.28 10.89 -19.24
C ALA A 46 5.11 9.51 -18.58
N VAL A 47 5.21 9.42 -17.25
CA VAL A 47 4.98 8.17 -16.51
C VAL A 47 3.50 7.84 -16.48
N ARG A 48 3.10 6.67 -16.96
CA ARG A 48 1.71 6.17 -17.04
C ARG A 48 1.42 5.03 -16.07
N ALA A 49 2.45 4.23 -15.75
CA ALA A 49 2.35 3.12 -14.80
C ALA A 49 3.49 3.16 -13.79
N VAL A 50 3.24 2.67 -12.59
CA VAL A 50 4.24 2.59 -11.51
C VAL A 50 4.17 1.22 -10.89
N VAL A 51 5.32 0.54 -10.81
CA VAL A 51 5.47 -0.68 -10.01
C VAL A 51 5.77 -0.28 -8.57
N LEU A 52 4.96 -0.72 -7.62
CA LEU A 52 5.24 -0.60 -6.19
C LEU A 52 5.75 -1.94 -5.66
N ARG A 53 6.98 -1.97 -5.14
CA ARG A 53 7.61 -3.18 -4.63
C ARG A 53 8.50 -2.91 -3.41
N GLY A 54 8.92 -3.98 -2.73
CA GLY A 54 9.95 -3.91 -1.70
C GLY A 54 11.34 -4.26 -2.23
N ALA A 55 12.37 -3.77 -1.59
CA ALA A 55 13.74 -4.26 -1.77
C ALA A 55 13.98 -5.53 -0.95
N GLY A 56 14.93 -6.37 -1.38
CA GLY A 56 15.37 -7.55 -0.62
C GLY A 56 14.38 -8.73 -0.63
N GLY A 57 13.52 -8.84 -1.66
CA GLY A 57 12.64 -10.00 -1.87
C GLY A 57 11.51 -10.10 -0.85
N ALA A 58 11.04 -8.96 -0.29
CA ALA A 58 9.86 -8.90 0.55
C ALA A 58 9.17 -7.54 0.37
N PHE A 59 7.84 -7.53 0.35
CA PHE A 59 7.10 -6.29 0.12
C PHE A 59 7.17 -5.36 1.34
N CYS A 60 6.41 -5.63 2.41
CA CYS A 60 6.38 -4.75 3.59
C CYS A 60 5.77 -5.47 4.81
N SER A 61 6.44 -5.36 5.96
CA SER A 61 6.00 -5.98 7.22
C SER A 61 5.08 -5.11 8.09
N GLY A 62 4.62 -3.95 7.58
CA GLY A 62 3.77 -3.02 8.34
C GLY A 62 4.56 -1.95 9.09
N LEU A 63 3.95 -1.36 10.13
CA LEU A 63 4.61 -0.32 10.93
C LEU A 63 5.84 -0.87 11.66
N ASP A 64 6.91 -0.08 11.71
CA ASP A 64 8.11 -0.36 12.49
C ASP A 64 7.84 -0.10 13.98
N LEU A 65 7.20 -1.06 14.65
CA LEU A 65 6.80 -0.92 16.05
C LEU A 65 7.98 -0.62 16.99
N LYS A 66 9.21 -1.04 16.62
CA LYS A 66 10.39 -0.70 17.38
C LYS A 66 10.70 0.80 17.28
N ALA A 67 10.69 1.36 16.07
CA ALA A 67 10.91 2.78 15.86
C ALA A 67 9.81 3.64 16.50
N PHE A 68 8.55 3.19 16.46
CA PHE A 68 7.45 3.86 17.14
C PHE A 68 7.53 3.81 18.67
N GLY A 69 8.19 2.79 19.23
CA GLY A 69 8.38 2.61 20.67
C GLY A 69 9.68 3.19 21.23
N GLU A 70 10.47 3.91 20.44
CA GLU A 70 11.71 4.55 20.89
C GLU A 70 11.45 5.64 21.93
N GLU A 71 12.31 5.70 22.95
CA GLU A 71 12.30 6.75 23.97
C GLU A 71 13.69 7.43 24.03
N PRO A 72 13.77 8.76 23.89
CA PRO A 72 12.65 9.70 23.69
C PRO A 72 11.96 9.50 22.34
N ALA A 73 10.66 9.86 22.27
CA ALA A 73 9.86 9.68 21.06
C ALA A 73 10.50 10.38 19.85
N PRO A 74 10.62 9.72 18.70
CA PRO A 74 11.19 10.32 17.48
C PRO A 74 10.40 11.58 17.06
N ALA A 75 11.09 12.59 16.57
CA ALA A 75 10.48 13.86 16.15
C ALA A 75 9.36 13.70 15.09
N TRP A 76 9.48 12.70 14.20
CA TRP A 76 8.49 12.43 13.15
C TRP A 76 7.19 11.80 13.67
N LYS A 77 7.19 11.19 14.88
CA LYS A 77 6.07 10.37 15.39
C LYS A 77 4.77 11.16 15.50
N ALA A 78 4.84 12.39 16.01
CA ALA A 78 3.65 13.26 16.18
C ALA A 78 2.99 13.62 14.84
N GLY A 79 3.77 13.85 13.79
CA GLY A 79 3.29 14.19 12.44
C GLY A 79 2.92 12.99 11.57
N PHE A 80 3.30 11.78 12.00
CA PHE A 80 3.16 10.58 11.18
C PHE A 80 1.72 10.27 10.72
N PRO A 81 0.67 10.39 11.54
CA PRO A 81 -0.70 10.13 11.07
C PRO A 81 -1.11 10.97 9.87
N ALA A 82 -0.81 12.28 9.91
CA ALA A 82 -1.11 13.21 8.81
C ALA A 82 -0.27 12.90 7.56
N LEU A 83 1.02 12.62 7.74
CA LEU A 83 1.92 12.21 6.66
C LEU A 83 1.45 10.92 5.99
N TRP A 84 1.03 9.94 6.77
CA TRP A 84 0.56 8.66 6.26
C TRP A 84 -0.79 8.79 5.54
N ASP A 85 -1.68 9.65 6.02
CA ASP A 85 -2.92 10.01 5.32
C ASP A 85 -2.63 10.70 3.97
N GLU A 86 -1.63 11.58 3.92
CA GLU A 86 -1.21 12.23 2.68
C GLU A 86 -0.69 11.21 1.65
N VAL A 87 0.13 10.23 2.07
CA VAL A 87 0.61 9.15 1.19
C VAL A 87 -0.56 8.42 0.55
N HIS A 88 -1.54 7.98 1.35
CA HIS A 88 -2.72 7.26 0.84
C HIS A 88 -3.62 8.15 -0.01
N THR A 89 -3.80 9.42 0.33
CA THR A 89 -4.54 10.40 -0.47
C THR A 89 -3.91 10.58 -1.85
N ARG A 90 -2.58 10.70 -1.92
CA ARG A 90 -1.85 10.82 -3.19
C ARG A 90 -1.95 9.54 -4.04
N LEU A 91 -1.88 8.35 -3.42
CA LEU A 91 -2.11 7.08 -4.11
C LEU A 91 -3.53 7.00 -4.68
N LEU A 92 -4.53 7.39 -3.91
CA LEU A 92 -5.93 7.38 -4.32
C LEU A 92 -6.20 8.36 -5.46
N GLY A 93 -5.66 9.58 -5.38
CA GLY A 93 -5.81 10.62 -6.39
C GLY A 93 -4.92 10.44 -7.62
N SER A 94 -4.01 9.45 -7.62
CA SER A 94 -3.08 9.24 -8.72
C SER A 94 -3.77 8.80 -10.02
N ARG A 95 -3.42 9.47 -11.12
CA ARG A 95 -3.85 9.06 -12.48
C ARG A 95 -2.98 7.96 -13.08
N LYS A 96 -1.85 7.60 -12.44
CA LYS A 96 -0.97 6.50 -12.86
C LYS A 96 -1.60 5.16 -12.49
N VAL A 97 -1.36 4.13 -13.31
CA VAL A 97 -1.73 2.76 -12.94
C VAL A 97 -0.67 2.20 -11.98
N TRP A 98 -1.11 1.72 -10.84
CA TRP A 98 -0.25 1.13 -9.82
C TRP A 98 -0.28 -0.39 -9.92
N VAL A 99 0.87 -0.98 -10.24
CA VAL A 99 1.09 -2.42 -10.29
C VAL A 99 1.89 -2.82 -9.06
N VAL A 100 1.31 -3.61 -8.18
CA VAL A 100 2.01 -4.09 -6.97
C VAL A 100 2.69 -5.41 -7.25
N ALA A 101 3.97 -5.49 -6.90
CA ALA A 101 4.72 -6.74 -6.89
C ALA A 101 4.79 -7.26 -5.44
N LEU A 102 3.90 -8.19 -5.09
CA LEU A 102 3.80 -8.75 -3.76
C LEU A 102 4.70 -9.98 -3.62
N GLU A 103 5.92 -9.75 -3.15
CA GLU A 103 6.85 -10.79 -2.74
C GLU A 103 6.69 -11.07 -1.24
N ARG A 104 6.72 -12.33 -0.84
CA ARG A 104 6.67 -12.88 0.52
C ARG A 104 5.48 -12.42 1.36
N TYR A 105 5.38 -11.14 1.71
CA TYR A 105 4.31 -10.68 2.60
C TYR A 105 4.00 -9.19 2.49
N ALA A 106 2.72 -8.89 2.69
CA ALA A 106 2.20 -7.57 3.00
C ALA A 106 1.39 -7.65 4.30
N ILE A 107 1.82 -6.96 5.36
CA ILE A 107 1.21 -7.08 6.69
C ILE A 107 0.73 -5.71 7.17
N ASN A 108 -0.50 -5.62 7.66
CA ASN A 108 -1.08 -4.44 8.31
C ASN A 108 -0.95 -3.17 7.45
N GLY A 109 -0.17 -2.17 7.87
CA GLY A 109 0.10 -0.97 7.06
C GLY A 109 0.75 -1.30 5.70
N GLY A 110 1.53 -2.40 5.59
CA GLY A 110 2.06 -2.91 4.34
C GLY A 110 0.96 -3.51 3.45
N ALA A 111 -0.03 -4.17 4.05
CA ALA A 111 -1.21 -4.63 3.33
C ALA A 111 -2.00 -3.46 2.75
N ALA A 112 -2.14 -2.34 3.50
CA ALA A 112 -2.80 -1.14 3.00
C ALA A 112 -2.10 -0.56 1.77
N LEU A 113 -0.77 -0.60 1.70
CA LEU A 113 -0.01 -0.21 0.50
C LEU A 113 -0.26 -1.16 -0.67
N ALA A 114 -0.27 -2.47 -0.43
CA ALA A 114 -0.54 -3.46 -1.47
C ALA A 114 -1.96 -3.30 -2.03
N LEU A 115 -2.95 -3.11 -1.16
CA LEU A 115 -4.36 -2.89 -1.51
C LEU A 115 -4.61 -1.55 -2.21
N ALA A 116 -3.71 -0.58 -2.09
CA ALA A 116 -3.77 0.68 -2.84
C ALA A 116 -3.47 0.51 -4.35
N GLY A 117 -2.86 -0.60 -4.76
CA GLY A 117 -2.57 -0.93 -6.16
C GLY A 117 -3.83 -1.12 -7.01
N ASP A 118 -3.72 -0.87 -8.31
CA ASP A 118 -4.80 -1.16 -9.27
C ASP A 118 -4.74 -2.62 -9.74
N LEU A 119 -3.52 -3.15 -9.86
CA LEU A 119 -3.22 -4.54 -10.22
C LEU A 119 -2.22 -5.10 -9.20
N LEU A 120 -2.36 -6.36 -8.84
CA LEU A 120 -1.46 -7.02 -7.89
C LEU A 120 -0.97 -8.35 -8.45
N VAL A 121 0.34 -8.45 -8.66
CA VAL A 121 1.04 -9.68 -8.98
C VAL A 121 1.58 -10.28 -7.69
N CYS A 122 1.20 -11.51 -7.39
CA CYS A 122 1.52 -12.20 -6.14
C CYS A 122 2.41 -13.40 -6.40
N GLY A 123 3.42 -13.61 -5.58
CA GLY A 123 4.21 -14.86 -5.58
C GLY A 123 3.43 -16.03 -4.99
N THR A 124 3.70 -17.26 -5.47
CA THR A 124 3.03 -18.48 -4.97
C THR A 124 3.20 -18.67 -3.46
N GLY A 125 4.37 -18.32 -2.90
CA GLY A 125 4.67 -18.37 -1.47
C GLY A 125 4.27 -17.14 -0.68
N ALA A 126 3.70 -16.11 -1.33
CA ALA A 126 3.38 -14.86 -0.66
C ALA A 126 2.03 -14.88 0.07
N PHE A 127 1.87 -13.98 1.03
CA PHE A 127 0.61 -13.78 1.74
C PHE A 127 0.35 -12.30 2.05
N LEU A 128 -0.93 -11.96 2.25
CA LEU A 128 -1.37 -10.69 2.81
C LEU A 128 -2.04 -10.93 4.16
N GLN A 129 -1.83 -10.04 5.12
CA GLN A 129 -2.48 -10.12 6.43
C GLN A 129 -2.91 -8.73 6.92
N VAL A 130 -4.15 -8.62 7.35
CA VAL A 130 -4.72 -7.47 8.06
C VAL A 130 -5.01 -7.92 9.49
N GLY A 131 -4.00 -7.93 10.32
CA GLY A 131 -4.02 -8.55 11.67
C GLY A 131 -4.24 -7.56 12.82
N GLU A 132 -4.58 -6.29 12.52
CA GLU A 132 -4.76 -5.23 13.53
C GLU A 132 -5.83 -5.59 14.57
N ILE A 133 -6.88 -6.32 14.18
CA ILE A 133 -7.96 -6.75 15.07
C ILE A 133 -7.45 -7.60 16.23
N ALA A 134 -6.44 -8.44 16.01
CA ALA A 134 -5.89 -9.31 17.05
C ALA A 134 -5.16 -8.55 18.16
N ILE A 135 -4.80 -7.30 17.93
CA ILE A 135 -4.14 -6.42 18.90
C ILE A 135 -5.03 -5.25 19.31
N GLY A 136 -6.35 -5.34 19.08
CA GLY A 136 -7.33 -4.35 19.48
C GLY A 136 -7.25 -3.04 18.68
N MET A 137 -6.66 -3.07 17.50
CA MET A 137 -6.58 -1.92 16.60
C MET A 137 -7.58 -2.06 15.46
N ALA A 138 -8.16 -0.93 15.03
CA ALA A 138 -8.87 -0.88 13.77
C ALA A 138 -7.88 -0.83 12.59
N ALA A 139 -8.34 -1.20 11.41
CA ALA A 139 -7.58 -1.20 10.16
C ALA A 139 -8.24 -0.29 9.11
N PRO A 140 -8.45 1.02 9.39
CA PRO A 140 -9.34 1.86 8.60
C PRO A 140 -8.89 1.98 7.14
N ARG A 141 -7.59 2.03 6.86
CA ARG A 141 -7.08 2.12 5.49
C ARG A 141 -7.22 0.80 4.73
N ASN A 142 -6.97 -0.34 5.40
CA ASN A 142 -7.19 -1.66 4.79
C ASN A 142 -8.67 -1.87 4.45
N ALA A 143 -9.56 -1.60 5.41
CA ALA A 143 -11.00 -1.72 5.22
C ALA A 143 -11.49 -0.80 4.09
N ALA A 144 -11.02 0.44 4.07
CA ALA A 144 -11.37 1.41 3.04
C ALA A 144 -10.93 0.98 1.64
N TRP A 145 -9.67 0.57 1.45
CA TRP A 145 -9.17 0.10 0.16
C TRP A 145 -9.90 -1.15 -0.33
N LEU A 146 -10.16 -2.12 0.56
CA LEU A 146 -10.89 -3.33 0.22
C LEU A 146 -12.35 -3.04 -0.17
N ALA A 147 -13.05 -2.19 0.58
CA ALA A 147 -14.42 -1.81 0.26
C ALA A 147 -14.50 -1.05 -1.08
N LEU A 148 -13.53 -0.14 -1.34
CA LEU A 148 -13.48 0.65 -2.57
C LEU A 148 -13.17 -0.19 -3.81
N ARG A 149 -12.22 -1.14 -3.69
CA ARG A 149 -11.69 -1.89 -4.86
C ARG A 149 -12.38 -3.22 -5.09
N HIS A 150 -13.00 -3.77 -4.07
CA HIS A 150 -13.63 -5.09 -4.11
C HIS A 150 -15.08 -5.02 -3.63
N SER A 151 -15.32 -5.23 -2.33
CA SER A 151 -16.64 -5.10 -1.72
C SER A 151 -16.53 -5.05 -0.20
N GLU A 152 -17.64 -4.63 0.46
CA GLU A 152 -17.73 -4.69 1.92
C GLU A 152 -17.59 -6.13 2.45
N ALA A 153 -18.11 -7.12 1.72
CA ALA A 153 -18.00 -8.53 2.11
C ALA A 153 -16.55 -9.02 2.08
N VAL A 154 -15.77 -8.63 1.07
CA VAL A 154 -14.32 -8.94 1.01
C VAL A 154 -13.57 -8.20 2.11
N ALA A 155 -13.91 -6.94 2.37
CA ALA A 155 -13.32 -6.16 3.47
C ALA A 155 -13.60 -6.83 4.83
N ALA A 156 -14.83 -7.27 5.07
CA ALA A 156 -15.21 -8.00 6.28
C ALA A 156 -14.43 -9.31 6.42
N ARG A 157 -14.34 -10.12 5.34
CA ARG A 157 -13.55 -11.36 5.33
C ARG A 157 -12.11 -11.14 5.74
N VAL A 158 -11.47 -10.11 5.17
CA VAL A 158 -10.04 -9.85 5.39
C VAL A 158 -9.78 -9.20 6.75
N CYS A 159 -10.53 -8.16 7.10
CA CYS A 159 -10.24 -7.34 8.29
C CYS A 159 -10.79 -7.95 9.58
N LEU A 160 -11.94 -8.66 9.55
CA LEU A 160 -12.56 -9.22 10.75
C LEU A 160 -12.01 -10.61 11.11
N MET A 161 -11.49 -11.37 10.14
CA MET A 161 -10.84 -12.64 10.42
C MET A 161 -9.38 -12.46 10.87
N GLY A 162 -8.66 -11.47 10.34
CA GLY A 162 -7.28 -11.14 10.73
C GLY A 162 -6.23 -12.19 10.40
N ASP A 163 -6.60 -13.26 9.70
CA ASP A 163 -5.74 -14.37 9.33
C ASP A 163 -4.84 -14.04 8.13
N ARG A 164 -3.86 -14.92 7.88
CA ARG A 164 -3.03 -14.83 6.67
C ARG A 164 -3.79 -15.35 5.49
N LEU A 165 -3.83 -14.55 4.42
CA LEU A 165 -4.42 -14.91 3.14
C LEU A 165 -3.29 -15.33 2.18
N PRO A 166 -3.14 -16.60 1.86
CA PRO A 166 -2.15 -17.07 0.90
C PRO A 166 -2.52 -16.63 -0.53
N ALA A 167 -1.56 -16.69 -1.45
CA ALA A 167 -1.70 -16.25 -2.84
C ALA A 167 -2.95 -16.79 -3.54
N ALA A 168 -3.25 -18.07 -3.36
CA ALA A 168 -4.44 -18.70 -3.94
C ALA A 168 -5.74 -18.08 -3.45
N GLU A 169 -5.82 -17.72 -2.17
CA GLU A 169 -7.01 -17.05 -1.61
C GLU A 169 -7.10 -15.59 -2.08
N LEU A 170 -5.96 -14.89 -2.21
CA LEU A 170 -5.92 -13.55 -2.77
C LEU A 170 -6.44 -13.54 -4.22
N LEU A 171 -6.06 -14.53 -5.01
CA LEU A 171 -6.56 -14.70 -6.37
C LEU A 171 -8.07 -15.01 -6.38
N ARG A 172 -8.53 -15.93 -5.54
CA ARG A 172 -9.94 -16.31 -5.42
C ARG A 172 -10.84 -15.12 -5.02
N LEU A 173 -10.36 -14.24 -4.16
CA LEU A 173 -11.08 -13.02 -3.74
C LEU A 173 -10.98 -11.87 -4.75
N GLY A 174 -10.20 -12.03 -5.84
CA GLY A 174 -9.96 -10.99 -6.82
C GLY A 174 -9.03 -9.87 -6.31
N ILE A 175 -8.33 -10.09 -5.18
CA ILE A 175 -7.33 -9.15 -4.64
C ILE A 175 -6.06 -9.24 -5.48
N ALA A 176 -5.55 -10.44 -5.76
CA ALA A 176 -4.49 -10.63 -6.73
C ALA A 176 -5.06 -10.69 -8.15
N THR A 177 -4.42 -9.99 -9.07
CA THR A 177 -4.73 -10.04 -10.51
C THR A 177 -4.21 -11.34 -11.10
N GLU A 178 -3.02 -11.77 -10.68
CA GLU A 178 -2.41 -13.03 -11.05
C GLU A 178 -1.42 -13.50 -9.98
N VAL A 179 -1.16 -14.81 -9.99
CA VAL A 179 -0.16 -15.47 -9.15
C VAL A 179 0.88 -16.10 -10.06
N VAL A 180 2.16 -15.87 -9.73
CA VAL A 180 3.32 -16.38 -10.47
C VAL A 180 4.34 -16.99 -9.50
N GLU A 181 5.35 -17.69 -10.01
CA GLU A 181 6.47 -18.15 -9.18
C GLU A 181 7.16 -16.98 -8.49
N ASP A 182 7.66 -17.19 -7.28
CA ASP A 182 8.18 -16.13 -6.41
C ASP A 182 9.27 -15.29 -7.09
N GLU A 183 10.16 -15.93 -7.85
CA GLU A 183 11.26 -15.26 -8.56
C GLU A 183 10.78 -14.43 -9.77
N ALA A 184 9.58 -14.69 -10.26
CA ALA A 184 9.01 -14.01 -11.43
C ALA A 184 8.20 -12.76 -11.08
N VAL A 185 7.87 -12.53 -9.82
CA VAL A 185 6.92 -11.49 -9.37
C VAL A 185 7.31 -10.10 -9.87
N VAL A 186 8.53 -9.67 -9.60
CA VAL A 186 9.00 -8.33 -9.99
C VAL A 186 9.08 -8.19 -11.51
N ALA A 187 9.65 -9.19 -12.20
CA ALA A 187 9.76 -9.17 -13.65
C ALA A 187 8.39 -9.09 -14.32
N ARG A 188 7.40 -9.83 -13.78
CA ARG A 188 6.03 -9.83 -14.28
C ARG A 188 5.32 -8.49 -14.05
N ALA A 189 5.43 -7.90 -12.87
CA ALA A 189 4.88 -6.58 -12.57
C ALA A 189 5.48 -5.50 -13.49
N CYS A 190 6.80 -5.53 -13.72
CA CYS A 190 7.48 -4.63 -14.65
C CYS A 190 7.02 -4.84 -16.10
N ALA A 191 6.77 -6.08 -16.51
CA ALA A 191 6.25 -6.39 -17.85
C ALA A 191 4.85 -5.79 -18.05
N ILE A 192 3.97 -5.87 -17.03
CA ILE A 192 2.64 -5.25 -17.04
C ILE A 192 2.77 -3.73 -17.13
N ALA A 193 3.63 -3.11 -16.32
CA ALA A 193 3.82 -1.66 -16.32
C ALA A 193 4.32 -1.15 -17.69
N ARG A 194 5.28 -1.85 -18.31
CA ARG A 194 5.76 -1.56 -19.68
C ARG A 194 4.64 -1.68 -20.73
N SER A 195 3.83 -2.73 -20.64
CA SER A 195 2.69 -2.90 -21.56
C SER A 195 1.69 -1.74 -21.44
N ILE A 196 1.39 -1.32 -20.21
CA ILE A 196 0.51 -0.17 -19.96
C ILE A 196 1.15 1.12 -20.49
N ALA A 197 2.46 1.29 -20.30
CA ALA A 197 3.20 2.45 -20.81
C ALA A 197 3.20 2.52 -22.35
N ALA A 198 3.03 1.41 -23.04
CA ALA A 198 2.95 1.37 -24.50
C ALA A 198 1.59 1.82 -25.07
N PHE A 199 0.52 1.83 -24.25
CA PHE A 199 -0.79 2.30 -24.70
C PHE A 199 -0.84 3.82 -24.88
N PRO A 200 -1.76 4.35 -25.70
CA PRO A 200 -1.96 5.81 -25.83
C PRO A 200 -2.22 6.43 -24.45
N ALA A 201 -1.45 7.47 -24.11
CA ALA A 201 -1.46 8.09 -22.78
C ALA A 201 -2.87 8.51 -22.30
N GLY A 202 -3.64 9.15 -23.18
CA GLY A 202 -5.00 9.59 -22.86
C GLY A 202 -5.96 8.45 -22.53
N SER A 203 -5.80 7.26 -23.14
CA SER A 203 -6.67 6.09 -22.91
C SER A 203 -6.52 5.52 -21.51
N VAL A 204 -5.28 5.33 -21.06
CA VAL A 204 -4.97 4.79 -19.72
C VAL A 204 -5.55 5.68 -18.64
N GLN A 205 -5.30 6.99 -18.75
CA GLN A 205 -5.75 7.98 -17.77
C GLN A 205 -7.28 8.13 -17.78
N ALA A 206 -7.92 8.09 -18.95
CA ALA A 206 -9.37 8.19 -19.09
C ALA A 206 -10.07 6.98 -18.44
N ILE A 207 -9.57 5.75 -18.68
CA ILE A 207 -10.11 4.54 -18.06
C ILE A 207 -10.01 4.63 -16.53
N LYS A 208 -8.83 4.98 -16.01
CA LYS A 208 -8.65 5.08 -14.56
C LYS A 208 -9.51 6.17 -13.94
N SER A 209 -9.60 7.34 -14.59
CA SER A 209 -10.47 8.43 -14.13
C SER A 209 -11.94 8.02 -14.15
N GLY A 210 -12.38 7.30 -15.18
CA GLY A 210 -13.74 6.78 -15.28
C GLY A 210 -14.09 5.81 -14.18
N MET A 211 -13.18 4.87 -13.87
CA MET A 211 -13.35 3.95 -12.72
C MET A 211 -13.48 4.72 -11.40
N ARG A 212 -12.65 5.75 -11.20
CA ARG A 212 -12.70 6.57 -9.97
C ARG A 212 -13.97 7.39 -9.88
N ALA A 213 -14.42 8.00 -10.97
CA ALA A 213 -15.67 8.75 -11.02
C ALA A 213 -16.89 7.86 -10.70
N ALA A 214 -16.84 6.58 -11.09
CA ALA A 214 -17.91 5.63 -10.80
C ALA A 214 -17.93 5.13 -9.35
N THR A 215 -16.76 5.11 -8.65
CA THR A 215 -16.63 4.50 -7.33
C THR A 215 -16.44 5.51 -6.21
N LEU A 216 -15.82 6.66 -6.47
CA LEU A 216 -15.53 7.69 -5.48
C LEU A 216 -16.58 8.81 -5.55
N GLN A 217 -17.42 8.93 -4.54
CA GLN A 217 -18.47 9.95 -4.47
C GLN A 217 -18.01 11.28 -3.85
N MET A 218 -16.73 11.36 -3.44
CA MET A 218 -16.13 12.55 -2.84
C MET A 218 -14.65 12.66 -3.20
N PRO A 219 -14.01 13.86 -3.07
CA PRO A 219 -12.58 14.03 -3.32
C PRO A 219 -11.70 13.08 -2.47
N PRO A 220 -10.54 12.64 -2.97
CA PRO A 220 -9.67 11.69 -2.29
C PRO A 220 -9.28 12.07 -0.86
N ASP A 221 -9.00 13.36 -0.61
CA ASP A 221 -8.64 13.85 0.71
C ASP A 221 -9.83 13.81 1.70
N GLN A 222 -11.05 14.07 1.23
CA GLN A 222 -12.26 13.96 2.03
C GLN A 222 -12.58 12.50 2.33
N TRP A 223 -12.41 11.62 1.35
CA TRP A 223 -12.64 10.19 1.52
C TRP A 223 -11.67 9.59 2.54
N MET A 224 -10.36 9.91 2.46
CA MET A 224 -9.38 9.45 3.45
C MET A 224 -9.70 9.95 4.86
N LYS A 225 -10.07 11.22 5.01
CA LYS A 225 -10.49 11.79 6.30
C LYS A 225 -11.71 11.08 6.86
N ALA A 226 -12.72 10.82 6.03
CA ALA A 226 -13.93 10.11 6.45
C ALA A 226 -13.61 8.69 6.96
N CYS A 227 -12.76 7.95 6.24
CA CYS A 227 -12.31 6.62 6.64
C CYS A 227 -11.53 6.65 7.97
N ALA A 228 -10.63 7.64 8.16
CA ALA A 228 -9.88 7.81 9.40
C ALA A 228 -10.76 8.24 10.57
N GLN A 229 -11.82 9.02 10.30
CA GLN A 229 -12.79 9.47 11.32
C GLN A 229 -13.71 8.35 11.80
N ALA A 230 -13.96 7.36 10.96
CA ALA A 230 -14.73 6.16 11.32
C ALA A 230 -13.95 5.21 12.26
N ASP A 231 -12.68 5.52 12.59
CA ASP A 231 -11.88 4.77 13.54
C ASP A 231 -11.87 5.45 14.93
N PRO A 232 -12.80 5.09 15.83
CA PRO A 232 -12.84 5.66 17.17
C PRO A 232 -11.64 5.24 18.04
N LEU A 233 -10.97 4.13 17.70
CA LEU A 233 -9.84 3.60 18.46
C LEU A 233 -8.53 4.29 18.05
N GLY A 234 -8.36 4.69 16.78
CA GLY A 234 -7.15 5.32 16.28
C GLY A 234 -6.85 6.70 16.89
N ARG A 235 -7.87 7.40 17.40
CA ARG A 235 -7.73 8.70 18.04
C ARG A 235 -7.28 8.63 19.50
N GLN A 236 -7.42 7.48 20.18
CA GLN A 236 -7.15 7.33 21.61
C GLN A 236 -5.85 6.57 21.93
N GLY A 237 -4.91 6.49 21.01
CA GLY A 237 -3.56 5.99 21.32
C GLY A 237 -3.40 4.47 21.22
N ALA A 238 -3.97 3.84 20.22
CA ALA A 238 -3.74 2.41 19.94
C ALA A 238 -2.24 2.05 19.84
N ILE A 239 -1.38 3.01 19.46
CA ILE A 239 0.07 2.83 19.46
C ILE A 239 0.67 2.87 20.89
N ALA A 240 0.02 3.59 21.82
CA ALA A 240 0.48 3.67 23.21
C ALA A 240 0.17 2.42 24.04
N ASN A 241 -0.81 1.62 23.59
CA ASN A 241 -1.29 0.42 24.30
C ASN A 241 -0.82 -0.90 23.66
N LEU A 242 0.19 -0.86 22.79
CA LEU A 242 0.78 -2.11 22.28
C LEU A 242 1.40 -2.88 23.46
N PRO A 243 0.95 -4.12 23.75
CA PRO A 243 1.57 -4.91 24.78
C PRO A 243 3.05 -5.10 24.45
N ALA A 244 3.93 -4.80 25.38
CA ALA A 244 5.32 -5.21 25.28
C ALA A 244 5.31 -6.71 24.98
N ARG A 245 5.84 -7.12 23.82
CA ARG A 245 5.93 -8.54 23.48
C ARG A 245 6.68 -9.23 24.60
N GLY A 246 5.97 -9.96 25.45
CA GLY A 246 6.54 -10.90 26.37
C GLY A 246 7.39 -11.91 25.61
N GLN A 247 8.48 -12.25 26.25
CA GLN A 247 9.57 -13.15 25.89
C GLN A 247 9.12 -14.43 25.24
#